data_b3cdb303ed22b5001d378e21e5e00640
#
_entry.id   b3cdb303ed22b5001d378e21e5e00640
#
_cell.length_a   1.000
_cell.length_b   1.000
_cell.length_c   1.000
_cell.angle_alpha   90.00
_cell.angle_beta   90.00
_cell.angle_gamma   90.00
#
_symmetry.space_group_name_H-M   'P 1'
#
loop_
_entity.id
_entity.type
_entity.pdbx_description
1 polymer ?
#
loop_
_entity_poly.entity_id
_entity_poly.type
_entity_poly.pdbx_seq_one_letter_code
_entity_poly.pdbx_strand_id
1 'polypeptide(L)'
;DEKKPALAPAEAIVKPVRAGRDFAELAQKDSADLGSKALGGDLGWIEKGMTDPAFENALYALEKDKVSDPVLSPEGYHVILVRDIRPGTTRSFEEVRSELAKEYSDTERERVFNEKSGRLIDMTYEDSTSLEPAARELGLTVQKTGLFSRSGGEGIASNPAVLSAAFSDSVLAQGNNSEKIELDPDHLVVVRVAEHK
;
A
#
# COMPACT_ATOMS: atom_id res chain seq x y z
N ASP A 1 12.06 31.23 -21.40
CA ASP A 1 11.69 32.24 -22.43
C ASP A 1 10.72 31.73 -23.50
N GLU A 2 10.63 30.43 -23.76
CA GLU A 2 9.63 29.85 -24.70
C GLU A 2 8.18 29.92 -24.22
N LYS A 3 7.96 30.18 -22.91
CA LYS A 3 6.61 30.25 -22.31
C LYS A 3 5.92 31.61 -22.48
N LYS A 4 6.64 32.67 -22.84
CA LYS A 4 6.05 34.00 -23.07
C LYS A 4 5.03 34.08 -24.23
N PRO A 5 5.24 33.41 -25.37
CA PRO A 5 4.27 33.45 -26.46
C PRO A 5 2.91 32.82 -26.13
N ALA A 6 2.86 31.89 -25.17
CA ALA A 6 1.63 31.20 -24.78
C ALA A 6 0.78 31.97 -23.74
N LEU A 7 1.31 32.97 -23.05
CA LEU A 7 0.57 33.80 -22.09
C LEU A 7 -0.47 34.69 -22.80
N ALA A 8 -0.09 35.37 -23.88
CA ALA A 8 -0.98 36.28 -24.58
C ALA A 8 -2.25 35.61 -25.16
N PRO A 9 -2.20 34.41 -25.76
CA PRO A 9 -3.38 33.65 -26.13
C PRO A 9 -4.27 33.28 -24.92
N ALA A 10 -3.68 32.86 -23.80
CA ALA A 10 -4.43 32.55 -22.60
C ALA A 10 -5.14 33.77 -22.01
N GLU A 11 -4.46 34.90 -21.93
CA GLU A 11 -5.06 36.19 -21.50
C GLU A 11 -6.20 36.64 -22.42
N ALA A 12 -6.07 36.41 -23.74
CA ALA A 12 -7.10 36.74 -24.73
C ALA A 12 -8.39 35.94 -24.55
N ILE A 13 -8.34 34.76 -23.92
CA ILE A 13 -9.47 33.90 -23.65
C ILE A 13 -10.21 34.33 -22.38
N VAL A 14 -9.49 34.76 -21.33
CA VAL A 14 -10.07 35.08 -20.02
C VAL A 14 -11.14 36.17 -20.10
N LYS A 15 -10.87 37.27 -20.81
CA LYS A 15 -11.82 38.39 -20.92
C LYS A 15 -13.14 38.02 -21.59
N PRO A 16 -13.15 37.33 -22.76
CA PRO A 16 -14.38 36.86 -23.39
C PRO A 16 -15.20 35.90 -22.52
N VAL A 17 -14.53 34.96 -21.83
CA VAL A 17 -15.22 34.01 -20.96
C VAL A 17 -15.87 34.73 -19.77
N ARG A 18 -15.14 35.64 -19.10
CA ARG A 18 -15.68 36.46 -18.00
C ARG A 18 -16.79 37.36 -18.45
N ALA A 19 -16.86 37.75 -19.75
CA ALA A 19 -17.94 38.48 -20.36
C ALA A 19 -19.14 37.62 -20.81
N GLY A 20 -19.12 36.30 -20.50
CA GLY A 20 -20.22 35.37 -20.75
C GLY A 20 -20.15 34.60 -22.08
N ARG A 21 -19.02 34.64 -22.81
CA ARG A 21 -18.83 33.75 -23.95
C ARG A 21 -18.67 32.30 -23.49
N ASP A 22 -19.16 31.38 -24.30
CA ASP A 22 -19.08 29.97 -24.00
C ASP A 22 -17.63 29.49 -23.93
N PHE A 23 -17.27 28.89 -22.79
CA PHE A 23 -15.93 28.38 -22.54
C PHE A 23 -15.61 27.19 -23.45
N ALA A 24 -16.58 26.29 -23.66
CA ALA A 24 -16.36 25.08 -24.45
C ALA A 24 -16.09 25.43 -25.91
N GLU A 25 -16.81 26.39 -26.49
CA GLU A 25 -16.55 26.87 -27.86
C GLU A 25 -15.14 27.43 -28.01
N LEU A 26 -14.69 28.24 -27.04
CA LEU A 26 -13.35 28.81 -27.05
C LEU A 26 -12.29 27.72 -26.85
N ALA A 27 -12.50 26.76 -25.97
CA ALA A 27 -11.61 25.64 -25.77
C ALA A 27 -11.48 24.77 -27.03
N GLN A 28 -12.59 24.44 -27.69
CA GLN A 28 -12.57 23.69 -28.96
C GLN A 28 -11.82 24.42 -30.07
N LYS A 29 -11.91 25.74 -30.09
CA LYS A 29 -11.25 26.54 -31.10
C LYS A 29 -9.75 26.74 -30.80
N ASP A 30 -9.45 27.21 -29.61
CA ASP A 30 -8.18 27.85 -29.29
C ASP A 30 -7.28 27.02 -28.35
N SER A 31 -7.78 25.92 -27.71
CA SER A 31 -6.98 25.07 -26.84
C SER A 31 -5.89 24.32 -27.63
N ALA A 32 -4.70 24.25 -27.04
CA ALA A 32 -3.60 23.40 -27.50
C ALA A 32 -3.63 21.99 -26.88
N ASP A 33 -4.43 21.78 -25.83
CA ASP A 33 -4.60 20.48 -25.21
C ASP A 33 -5.48 19.56 -26.07
N LEU A 34 -4.84 18.64 -26.78
CA LEU A 34 -5.50 17.70 -27.68
C LEU A 34 -6.41 16.71 -26.92
N GLY A 35 -6.14 16.46 -25.66
CA GLY A 35 -6.90 15.51 -24.84
C GLY A 35 -8.31 16.02 -24.53
N SER A 36 -8.45 17.27 -24.14
CA SER A 36 -9.74 17.86 -23.73
C SER A 36 -10.35 18.80 -24.77
N LYS A 37 -9.58 19.25 -25.75
CA LYS A 37 -10.03 20.19 -26.80
C LYS A 37 -11.35 19.79 -27.45
N ALA A 38 -11.45 18.55 -27.92
CA ALA A 38 -12.65 18.02 -28.59
C ALA A 38 -13.88 17.97 -27.68
N LEU A 39 -13.64 17.88 -26.38
CA LEU A 39 -14.67 17.86 -25.32
C LEU A 39 -14.96 19.26 -24.75
N GLY A 40 -14.47 20.32 -25.42
CA GLY A 40 -14.65 21.71 -24.95
C GLY A 40 -13.86 22.04 -23.71
N GLY A 41 -12.74 21.35 -23.47
CA GLY A 41 -11.90 21.52 -22.31
C GLY A 41 -12.41 20.79 -21.04
N ASP A 42 -13.41 19.90 -21.17
CA ASP A 42 -13.94 19.15 -20.03
C ASP A 42 -12.96 18.05 -19.61
N LEU A 43 -12.50 18.15 -18.37
CA LEU A 43 -11.58 17.18 -17.72
C LEU A 43 -12.31 16.22 -16.77
N GLY A 44 -13.64 16.35 -16.66
CA GLY A 44 -14.42 15.59 -15.68
C GLY A 44 -14.14 16.05 -14.24
N TRP A 45 -14.31 15.12 -13.31
CA TRP A 45 -14.04 15.36 -11.89
C TRP A 45 -12.55 15.20 -11.59
N ILE A 46 -11.95 16.22 -10.99
CA ILE A 46 -10.55 16.23 -10.58
C ILE A 46 -10.48 16.16 -9.06
N GLU A 47 -9.77 15.16 -8.55
CA GLU A 47 -9.45 14.99 -7.13
C GLU A 47 -8.06 15.56 -6.82
N LYS A 48 -7.81 15.87 -5.53
CA LYS A 48 -6.50 16.35 -5.09
C LYS A 48 -5.41 15.32 -5.37
N GLY A 49 -4.26 15.81 -5.84
CA GLY A 49 -3.11 14.98 -6.18
C GLY A 49 -3.14 14.40 -7.60
N MET A 50 -4.15 14.71 -8.42
CA MET A 50 -4.27 14.21 -9.79
C MET A 50 -3.60 15.10 -10.84
N THR A 51 -3.31 16.37 -10.50
CA THR A 51 -2.79 17.35 -11.46
C THR A 51 -1.54 18.05 -10.94
N ASP A 52 -0.88 18.84 -11.81
CA ASP A 52 0.25 19.67 -11.41
C ASP A 52 -0.13 20.60 -10.23
N PRO A 53 0.76 20.81 -9.24
CA PRO A 53 0.45 21.62 -8.06
C PRO A 53 0.01 23.03 -8.36
N ALA A 54 0.54 23.69 -9.40
CA ALA A 54 0.13 25.05 -9.76
C ALA A 54 -1.29 25.07 -10.32
N PHE A 55 -1.64 24.09 -11.18
CA PHE A 55 -2.99 23.90 -11.70
C PHE A 55 -3.96 23.55 -10.56
N GLU A 56 -3.60 22.60 -9.69
CA GLU A 56 -4.42 22.17 -8.56
C GLU A 56 -4.72 23.30 -7.59
N ASN A 57 -3.71 24.05 -7.18
CA ASN A 57 -3.88 25.20 -6.28
C ASN A 57 -4.83 26.25 -6.87
N ALA A 58 -4.71 26.54 -8.16
CA ALA A 58 -5.61 27.47 -8.83
C ALA A 58 -7.03 26.93 -8.94
N LEU A 59 -7.18 25.65 -9.30
CA LEU A 59 -8.48 24.97 -9.41
C LEU A 59 -9.24 24.98 -8.07
N TYR A 60 -8.57 24.60 -6.98
CA TYR A 60 -9.20 24.53 -5.66
C TYR A 60 -9.41 25.88 -4.95
N ALA A 61 -8.78 26.96 -5.46
CA ALA A 61 -9.04 28.32 -5.00
C ALA A 61 -10.25 28.96 -5.69
N LEU A 62 -10.75 28.37 -6.77
CA LEU A 62 -11.89 28.92 -7.52
C LEU A 62 -13.22 28.48 -6.92
N GLU A 63 -14.16 29.41 -6.91
CA GLU A 63 -15.57 29.12 -6.66
C GLU A 63 -16.23 28.55 -7.93
N LYS A 64 -17.38 27.91 -7.76
CA LYS A 64 -18.21 27.44 -8.87
C LYS A 64 -18.52 28.58 -9.85
N ASP A 65 -18.46 28.27 -11.13
CA ASP A 65 -18.70 29.17 -12.29
C ASP A 65 -17.70 30.34 -12.38
N LYS A 66 -16.55 30.23 -11.71
CA LYS A 66 -15.46 31.21 -11.84
C LYS A 66 -14.37 30.72 -12.76
N VAL A 67 -13.74 31.70 -13.43
CA VAL A 67 -12.62 31.50 -14.36
C VAL A 67 -11.34 32.03 -13.74
N SER A 68 -10.29 31.25 -13.80
CA SER A 68 -8.96 31.64 -13.34
C SER A 68 -8.35 32.77 -14.18
N ASP A 69 -7.33 33.41 -13.66
CA ASP A 69 -6.30 34.00 -14.50
C ASP A 69 -5.46 32.89 -15.16
N PRO A 70 -4.64 33.23 -16.17
CA PRO A 70 -3.75 32.22 -16.77
C PRO A 70 -2.80 31.62 -15.73
N VAL A 71 -2.85 30.29 -15.58
CA VAL A 71 -2.05 29.51 -14.62
C VAL A 71 -0.92 28.84 -15.36
N LEU A 72 0.31 29.05 -14.93
CA LEU A 72 1.49 28.43 -15.53
C LEU A 72 1.79 27.09 -14.86
N SER A 73 1.84 26.02 -15.65
CA SER A 73 2.35 24.70 -15.28
C SER A 73 3.54 24.29 -16.18
N PRO A 74 4.17 23.14 -15.95
CA PRO A 74 5.17 22.59 -16.85
C PRO A 74 4.66 22.38 -18.30
N GLU A 75 3.37 22.15 -18.48
CA GLU A 75 2.71 21.88 -19.77
C GLU A 75 2.33 23.19 -20.51
N GLY A 76 2.33 24.33 -19.83
CA GLY A 76 2.00 25.62 -20.42
C GLY A 76 1.08 26.48 -19.57
N TYR A 77 0.38 27.43 -20.23
CA TYR A 77 -0.61 28.26 -19.58
C TYR A 77 -2.02 27.67 -19.70
N HIS A 78 -2.70 27.56 -18.57
CA HIS A 78 -4.06 27.05 -18.46
C HIS A 78 -5.02 28.16 -18.06
N VAL A 79 -6.23 28.16 -18.64
CA VAL A 79 -7.38 28.91 -18.17
C VAL A 79 -8.39 27.91 -17.65
N ILE A 80 -8.76 28.02 -16.40
CA ILE A 80 -9.57 27.03 -15.68
C ILE A 80 -10.94 27.60 -15.39
N LEU A 81 -12.00 26.84 -15.68
CA LEU A 81 -13.38 27.14 -15.28
C LEU A 81 -13.89 25.99 -14.38
N VAL A 82 -14.32 26.32 -13.18
CA VAL A 82 -14.96 25.34 -12.28
C VAL A 82 -16.45 25.29 -12.57
N ARG A 83 -16.94 24.18 -13.09
CA ARG A 83 -18.35 23.99 -13.42
C ARG A 83 -19.18 23.52 -12.23
N ASP A 84 -18.59 22.68 -11.38
CA ASP A 84 -19.24 22.20 -10.16
C ASP A 84 -18.23 21.81 -9.10
N ILE A 85 -18.65 21.83 -7.84
CA ILE A 85 -17.82 21.47 -6.68
C ILE A 85 -18.60 20.43 -5.88
N ARG A 86 -17.98 19.27 -5.70
CA ARG A 86 -18.47 18.26 -4.78
C ARG A 86 -17.64 18.33 -3.50
N PRO A 87 -18.26 18.65 -2.35
CA PRO A 87 -17.53 18.56 -1.10
C PRO A 87 -17.12 17.11 -0.87
N GLY A 88 -15.84 16.91 -0.62
CA GLY A 88 -15.35 15.60 -0.21
C GLY A 88 -15.99 15.19 1.12
N THR A 89 -16.38 13.96 1.25
CA THR A 89 -16.76 13.39 2.55
C THR A 89 -15.48 13.11 3.35
N THR A 90 -15.04 14.09 4.12
CA THR A 90 -13.99 13.86 5.13
C THR A 90 -14.65 13.28 6.37
N ARG A 91 -14.27 12.04 6.71
CA ARG A 91 -14.61 11.45 8.02
C ARG A 91 -13.70 12.08 9.08
N SER A 92 -14.26 12.40 10.22
CA SER A 92 -13.47 12.90 11.36
C SER A 92 -12.52 11.81 11.89
N PHE A 93 -11.47 12.23 12.59
CA PHE A 93 -10.54 11.28 13.21
C PHE A 93 -11.28 10.33 14.18
N GLU A 94 -12.26 10.83 14.94
CA GLU A 94 -13.03 10.01 15.87
C GLU A 94 -13.86 8.93 15.16
N GLU A 95 -14.38 9.22 13.97
CA GLU A 95 -15.13 8.25 13.16
C GLU A 95 -14.25 7.15 12.57
N VAL A 96 -12.97 7.42 12.30
CA VAL A 96 -12.04 6.46 11.69
C VAL A 96 -11.04 5.88 12.69
N ARG A 97 -11.01 6.38 13.92
CA ARG A 97 -10.02 6.02 14.93
C ARG A 97 -9.91 4.52 15.19
N SER A 98 -11.05 3.84 15.31
CA SER A 98 -11.07 2.39 15.55
C SER A 98 -10.58 1.59 14.35
N GLU A 99 -10.89 2.04 13.14
CA GLU A 99 -10.44 1.45 11.89
C GLU A 99 -8.93 1.61 11.73
N LEU A 100 -8.41 2.83 11.91
CA LEU A 100 -6.98 3.12 11.86
C LEU A 100 -6.19 2.39 12.97
N ALA A 101 -6.75 2.31 14.18
CA ALA A 101 -6.10 1.60 15.28
C ALA A 101 -6.00 0.09 14.98
N LYS A 102 -7.03 -0.48 14.36
CA LYS A 102 -7.00 -1.89 13.93
C LYS A 102 -5.97 -2.10 12.82
N GLU A 103 -5.99 -1.28 11.78
CA GLU A 103 -5.07 -1.36 10.66
C GLU A 103 -3.60 -1.23 11.13
N TYR A 104 -3.34 -0.25 12.01
CA TYR A 104 -2.02 -0.10 12.62
C TYR A 104 -1.61 -1.32 13.45
N SER A 105 -2.52 -1.86 14.26
CA SER A 105 -2.26 -3.06 15.07
C SER A 105 -2.00 -4.29 14.20
N ASP A 106 -2.74 -4.47 13.12
CA ASP A 106 -2.55 -5.58 12.18
C ASP A 106 -1.20 -5.47 11.45
N THR A 107 -0.84 -4.28 11.00
CA THR A 107 0.45 -4.00 10.35
C THR A 107 1.63 -4.23 11.31
N GLU A 108 1.53 -3.75 12.56
CA GLU A 108 2.57 -3.96 13.58
C GLU A 108 2.71 -5.43 13.97
N ARG A 109 1.59 -6.16 14.06
CA ARG A 109 1.61 -7.60 14.32
C ARG A 109 2.34 -8.36 13.21
N GLU A 110 2.04 -8.06 11.95
CA GLU A 110 2.71 -8.65 10.79
C GLU A 110 4.21 -8.32 10.77
N ARG A 111 4.57 -7.06 11.05
CA ARG A 111 5.98 -6.65 11.13
C ARG A 111 6.74 -7.42 12.20
N VAL A 112 6.17 -7.50 13.42
CA VAL A 112 6.78 -8.21 14.55
C VAL A 112 6.85 -9.72 14.27
N PHE A 113 5.83 -10.29 13.64
CA PHE A 113 5.84 -11.69 13.25
C PHE A 113 6.96 -11.98 12.25
N ASN A 114 7.09 -11.18 11.20
CA ASN A 114 8.13 -11.35 10.18
C ASN A 114 9.54 -11.19 10.78
N GLU A 115 9.74 -10.20 11.64
CA GLU A 115 11.01 -9.98 12.34
C GLU A 115 11.39 -11.17 13.23
N LYS A 116 10.47 -11.62 14.10
CA LYS A 116 10.70 -12.78 14.98
C LYS A 116 10.88 -14.08 14.21
N SER A 117 10.12 -14.25 13.14
CA SER A 117 10.22 -15.42 12.27
C SER A 117 11.58 -15.49 11.57
N GLY A 118 12.06 -14.38 11.03
CA GLY A 118 13.40 -14.31 10.45
C GLY A 118 14.48 -14.66 11.47
N ARG A 119 14.44 -14.03 12.65
CA ARG A 119 15.37 -14.34 13.74
C ARG A 119 15.34 -15.80 14.18
N LEU A 120 14.14 -16.39 14.30
CA LEU A 120 14.02 -17.81 14.66
C LEU A 120 14.70 -18.72 13.63
N ILE A 121 14.47 -18.45 12.33
CA ILE A 121 15.07 -19.21 11.24
C ILE A 121 16.60 -19.11 11.30
N ASP A 122 17.13 -17.89 11.39
CA ASP A 122 18.58 -17.64 11.44
C ASP A 122 19.23 -18.38 12.63
N MET A 123 18.69 -18.22 13.82
CA MET A 123 19.23 -18.83 15.04
C MET A 123 19.13 -20.36 15.04
N THR A 124 18.04 -20.92 14.53
CA THR A 124 17.88 -22.39 14.45
C THR A 124 18.72 -23.02 13.35
N TYR A 125 19.14 -22.22 12.36
CA TYR A 125 20.09 -22.63 11.34
C TYR A 125 21.54 -22.55 11.87
N GLU A 126 21.92 -21.48 12.58
CA GLU A 126 23.24 -21.30 13.17
C GLU A 126 23.54 -22.38 14.24
N ASP A 127 22.58 -22.66 15.11
CA ASP A 127 22.63 -23.81 16.02
C ASP A 127 21.57 -24.84 15.63
N SER A 128 21.95 -25.76 14.75
CA SER A 128 21.07 -26.83 14.28
C SER A 128 20.79 -27.92 15.31
N THR A 129 21.44 -27.86 16.50
CA THR A 129 21.39 -28.94 17.50
C THR A 129 20.48 -28.64 18.68
N SER A 130 19.94 -27.43 18.81
CA SER A 130 19.08 -27.03 19.92
C SER A 130 18.07 -25.96 19.50
N LEU A 131 16.87 -25.99 20.10
CA LEU A 131 15.88 -24.91 19.99
C LEU A 131 15.93 -23.93 21.18
N GLU A 132 16.61 -24.30 22.27
CA GLU A 132 16.59 -23.54 23.53
C GLU A 132 17.21 -22.14 23.43
N PRO A 133 18.35 -21.93 22.72
CA PRO A 133 18.92 -20.59 22.57
C PRO A 133 17.97 -19.63 21.85
N ALA A 134 17.39 -20.06 20.73
CA ALA A 134 16.44 -19.28 19.95
C ALA A 134 15.16 -18.98 20.75
N ALA A 135 14.60 -19.98 21.44
CA ALA A 135 13.44 -19.80 22.28
C ALA A 135 13.68 -18.77 23.39
N ARG A 136 14.83 -18.84 24.07
CA ARG A 136 15.19 -17.89 25.14
C ARG A 136 15.31 -16.46 24.62
N GLU A 137 16.02 -16.25 23.52
CA GLU A 137 16.25 -14.92 22.98
C GLU A 137 14.95 -14.28 22.48
N LEU A 138 14.08 -15.05 21.85
CA LEU A 138 12.81 -14.56 21.30
C LEU A 138 11.65 -14.53 22.30
N GLY A 139 11.89 -14.98 23.55
CA GLY A 139 10.86 -15.05 24.59
C GLY A 139 9.79 -16.11 24.27
N LEU A 140 10.17 -17.18 23.56
CA LEU A 140 9.32 -18.30 23.22
C LEU A 140 9.48 -19.45 24.23
N THR A 141 8.53 -20.37 24.24
CA THR A 141 8.58 -21.58 25.05
C THR A 141 8.69 -22.81 24.17
N VAL A 142 9.73 -23.60 24.35
CA VAL A 142 9.83 -24.90 23.68
C VAL A 142 8.76 -25.83 24.22
N GLN A 143 7.89 -26.29 23.32
CA GLN A 143 6.82 -27.22 23.65
C GLN A 143 7.25 -28.65 23.26
N LYS A 144 6.79 -29.64 23.99
CA LYS A 144 7.04 -31.06 23.71
C LYS A 144 5.74 -31.79 23.39
N THR A 145 5.78 -32.59 22.36
CA THR A 145 4.69 -33.52 22.05
C THR A 145 4.91 -34.86 22.76
N GLY A 146 3.86 -35.68 22.83
CA GLY A 146 4.04 -37.13 23.06
C GLY A 146 4.72 -37.82 21.87
N LEU A 147 5.01 -39.10 22.04
CA LEU A 147 5.50 -39.95 20.94
C LEU A 147 4.38 -40.09 19.88
N PHE A 148 4.76 -39.97 18.62
CA PHE A 148 3.86 -40.15 17.48
C PHE A 148 4.56 -40.97 16.38
N SER A 149 3.75 -41.52 15.50
CA SER A 149 4.23 -42.37 14.38
C SER A 149 4.19 -41.61 13.04
N ARG A 150 4.67 -42.21 11.96
CA ARG A 150 4.56 -41.68 10.59
C ARG A 150 3.10 -41.51 10.13
N SER A 151 2.14 -42.16 10.80
CA SER A 151 0.71 -42.00 10.51
C SER A 151 0.07 -40.82 11.25
N GLY A 152 0.84 -40.12 12.09
CA GLY A 152 0.39 -38.95 12.81
C GLY A 152 0.34 -39.11 14.34
N GLY A 153 -0.10 -38.05 15.01
CA GLY A 153 -0.27 -37.94 16.44
C GLY A 153 -1.26 -36.84 16.79
N GLU A 154 -1.28 -36.44 18.05
CA GLU A 154 -2.14 -35.35 18.55
C GLU A 154 -1.50 -33.97 18.34
N GLY A 155 -2.35 -32.94 18.29
CA GLY A 155 -1.92 -31.53 18.19
C GLY A 155 -1.13 -31.27 16.92
N ILE A 156 0.04 -30.63 17.06
CA ILE A 156 0.92 -30.30 15.92
C ILE A 156 1.38 -31.52 15.14
N ALA A 157 1.47 -32.68 15.77
CA ALA A 157 1.85 -33.94 15.13
C ALA A 157 0.75 -34.50 14.19
N SER A 158 -0.41 -33.90 14.09
CA SER A 158 -1.41 -34.20 13.07
C SER A 158 -1.17 -33.45 11.74
N ASN A 159 -0.31 -32.43 11.73
CA ASN A 159 -0.03 -31.64 10.53
C ASN A 159 0.95 -32.40 9.59
N PRO A 160 0.59 -32.62 8.31
CA PRO A 160 1.43 -33.37 7.37
C PRO A 160 2.83 -32.78 7.15
N ALA A 161 2.96 -31.43 7.16
CA ALA A 161 4.25 -30.76 6.98
C ALA A 161 5.17 -31.01 8.20
N VAL A 162 4.60 -30.98 9.41
CA VAL A 162 5.33 -31.32 10.64
C VAL A 162 5.77 -32.79 10.65
N LEU A 163 4.91 -33.71 10.22
CA LEU A 163 5.27 -35.10 10.07
C LEU A 163 6.41 -35.29 9.07
N SER A 164 6.28 -34.69 7.88
CA SER A 164 7.31 -34.76 6.86
C SER A 164 8.66 -34.26 7.36
N ALA A 165 8.67 -33.15 8.07
CA ALA A 165 9.89 -32.58 8.62
C ALA A 165 10.48 -33.44 9.76
N ALA A 166 9.65 -33.87 10.72
CA ALA A 166 10.11 -34.69 11.86
C ALA A 166 10.71 -36.05 11.43
N PHE A 167 10.18 -36.65 10.37
CA PHE A 167 10.65 -37.91 9.85
C PHE A 167 11.63 -37.81 8.67
N SER A 168 12.15 -36.61 8.38
CA SER A 168 13.22 -36.37 7.42
C SER A 168 14.56 -36.91 7.95
N ASP A 169 15.48 -37.25 7.06
CA ASP A 169 16.81 -37.72 7.42
C ASP A 169 17.58 -36.65 8.25
N SER A 170 17.43 -35.39 7.91
CA SER A 170 18.09 -34.28 8.65
C SER A 170 17.63 -34.21 10.09
N VAL A 171 16.32 -34.33 10.33
CA VAL A 171 15.76 -34.15 11.67
C VAL A 171 15.82 -35.44 12.47
N LEU A 172 15.41 -36.57 11.89
CA LEU A 172 15.32 -37.84 12.60
C LEU A 172 16.68 -38.54 12.74
N ALA A 173 17.46 -38.65 11.65
CA ALA A 173 18.71 -39.43 11.67
C ALA A 173 19.93 -38.55 12.09
N GLN A 174 20.00 -37.31 11.63
CA GLN A 174 21.10 -36.43 11.94
C GLN A 174 20.89 -35.62 13.22
N GLY A 175 19.64 -35.56 13.73
CA GLY A 175 19.28 -34.83 14.94
C GLY A 175 19.33 -33.30 14.81
N ASN A 176 19.16 -32.78 13.60
CA ASN A 176 19.12 -31.34 13.37
C ASN A 176 17.73 -30.75 13.68
N ASN A 177 17.68 -29.42 13.79
CA ASN A 177 16.43 -28.68 13.72
C ASN A 177 15.86 -28.81 12.31
N SER A 178 14.53 -28.77 12.17
CA SER A 178 13.89 -28.68 10.86
C SER A 178 14.09 -27.30 10.24
N GLU A 179 13.85 -27.19 8.93
CA GLU A 179 13.55 -25.91 8.32
C GLU A 179 12.24 -25.34 8.89
N LYS A 180 11.94 -24.07 8.57
CA LYS A 180 10.67 -23.45 8.94
C LYS A 180 9.49 -24.25 8.36
N ILE A 181 8.45 -24.42 9.15
CA ILE A 181 7.20 -25.03 8.75
C ILE A 181 6.09 -24.02 8.97
N GLU A 182 5.47 -23.55 7.92
CA GLU A 182 4.33 -22.65 7.99
C GLU A 182 3.05 -23.47 8.21
N LEU A 183 2.39 -23.26 9.34
CA LEU A 183 1.14 -23.93 9.67
C LEU A 183 -0.06 -23.15 9.11
N ASP A 184 0.01 -21.83 9.18
CA ASP A 184 -0.89 -20.85 8.60
C ASP A 184 -0.16 -19.49 8.47
N PRO A 185 -0.80 -18.43 7.92
CA PRO A 185 -0.13 -17.14 7.69
C PRO A 185 0.49 -16.49 8.93
N ASP A 186 -0.07 -16.76 10.11
CA ASP A 186 0.35 -16.16 11.38
C ASP A 186 1.10 -17.15 12.30
N HIS A 187 1.30 -18.41 11.86
CA HIS A 187 1.95 -19.44 12.65
C HIS A 187 3.02 -20.19 11.85
N LEU A 188 4.22 -20.12 12.35
CA LEU A 188 5.30 -20.97 11.86
C LEU A 188 5.95 -21.72 13.04
N VAL A 189 6.51 -22.86 12.76
CA VAL A 189 7.24 -23.64 13.76
C VAL A 189 8.55 -24.18 13.18
N VAL A 190 9.49 -24.45 14.08
CA VAL A 190 10.66 -25.25 13.84
C VAL A 190 10.59 -26.43 14.81
N VAL A 191 10.79 -27.63 14.33
CA VAL A 191 10.73 -28.86 15.14
C VAL A 191 12.06 -29.56 15.24
N ARG A 192 12.22 -30.29 16.30
CA ARG A 192 13.37 -31.17 16.55
C ARG A 192 12.89 -32.46 17.20
N VAL A 193 13.44 -33.58 16.81
CA VAL A 193 13.19 -34.86 17.45
C VAL A 193 14.02 -34.94 18.73
N ALA A 194 13.34 -35.06 19.87
CA ALA A 194 13.98 -35.20 21.18
C ALA A 194 14.31 -36.67 21.50
N GLU A 195 13.45 -37.60 21.07
CA GLU A 195 13.58 -39.04 21.31
C GLU A 195 12.92 -39.80 20.15
N HIS A 196 13.52 -40.88 19.74
CA HIS A 196 12.91 -41.84 18.78
C HIS A 196 13.12 -43.27 19.27
N LYS A 197 12.20 -44.15 18.93
CA LYS A 197 12.21 -45.60 19.25
C LYS A 197 11.99 -46.43 18.01
#